data_58fe09a2e677dbfc6d86d78e0129fc1f
#
_entry.id   58fe09a2e677dbfc6d86d78e0129fc1f
#
_cell.length_a   1.000
_cell.length_b   1.000
_cell.length_c   1.000
_cell.angle_alpha   90.00
_cell.angle_beta   90.00
_cell.angle_gamma   90.00
#
_symmetry.space_group_name_H-M   'P 1'
#
loop_
_entity.id
_entity.type
_entity.pdbx_description
1 polymer ?
#
loop_
_entity_poly.entity_id
_entity_poly.type
_entity_poly.pdbx_seq_one_letter_code
_entity_poly.pdbx_strand_id
1 'polypeptide(L)'
;MTNLNTLMTLDGALAAFAFNDHGEVTDHTIADGTRLNATALDLLAHMCVANLSIATMQARGWEQVSGQKGFYPINGFSLIGLEWTAFAVGNVGVVVSNDKTDYQATFAMLEQGEAA
;
A
#
# COMPACT_ATOMS: atom_id res chain seq x y z
N MET A 1 -6.64 14.53 1.55
CA MET A 1 -5.89 14.36 0.31
C MET A 1 -4.47 13.88 0.61
N THR A 2 -4.04 12.84 -0.04
CA THR A 2 -2.72 12.27 0.20
C THR A 2 -1.64 13.05 -0.54
N ASN A 3 -0.55 13.36 0.17
CA ASN A 3 0.59 13.99 -0.45
C ASN A 3 1.66 12.93 -0.74
N LEU A 4 1.75 12.51 -2.01
CA LEU A 4 2.70 11.48 -2.41
C LEU A 4 4.15 11.91 -2.21
N ASN A 5 4.44 13.21 -2.31
CA ASN A 5 5.79 13.70 -2.08
C ASN A 5 6.23 13.48 -0.63
N THR A 6 5.30 13.56 0.31
CA THR A 6 5.60 13.28 1.72
C THR A 6 6.00 11.80 1.89
N LEU A 7 5.30 10.89 1.23
CA LEU A 7 5.65 9.47 1.27
C LEU A 7 7.05 9.20 0.72
N MET A 8 7.47 9.98 -0.28
CA MET A 8 8.80 9.84 -0.87
C MET A 8 9.92 10.28 0.07
N THR A 9 9.60 10.90 1.21
CA THR A 9 10.62 11.22 2.23
C THR A 9 11.00 10.03 3.09
N LEU A 10 10.26 8.93 3.01
CA LEU A 10 10.63 7.69 3.70
C LEU A 10 11.97 7.19 3.18
N ASP A 11 12.81 6.72 4.09
CA ASP A 11 14.11 6.19 3.71
C ASP A 11 13.91 4.95 2.83
N GLY A 12 14.53 4.99 1.64
CA GLY A 12 14.42 3.91 0.67
C GLY A 12 13.18 3.92 -0.19
N ALA A 13 12.35 4.97 -0.11
CA ALA A 13 11.14 5.07 -0.95
C ALA A 13 11.50 5.13 -2.42
N LEU A 14 10.90 4.24 -3.22
CA LEU A 14 11.14 4.14 -4.65
C LEU A 14 10.00 4.72 -5.47
N ALA A 15 8.77 4.60 -4.99
CA ALA A 15 7.60 5.14 -5.68
C ALA A 15 6.45 5.27 -4.69
N ALA A 16 5.60 6.26 -4.91
CA ALA A 16 4.34 6.41 -4.18
C ALA A 16 3.24 6.60 -5.22
N PHE A 17 2.06 6.07 -4.94
CA PHE A 17 0.96 6.11 -5.90
C PHE A 17 -0.39 6.14 -5.19
N ALA A 18 -1.36 6.75 -5.87
CA ALA A 18 -2.76 6.72 -5.48
C ALA A 18 -3.54 6.00 -6.57
N PHE A 19 -4.58 5.29 -6.19
CA PHE A 19 -5.36 4.49 -7.13
C PHE A 19 -6.84 4.51 -6.74
N ASN A 20 -7.69 4.18 -7.72
CA ASN A 20 -9.13 4.11 -7.51
C ASN A 20 -9.56 2.66 -7.21
N ASP A 21 -10.86 2.47 -6.98
CA ASP A 21 -11.40 1.16 -6.60
C ASP A 21 -11.34 0.13 -7.72
N HIS A 22 -11.04 0.56 -8.95
CA HIS A 22 -10.83 -0.33 -10.09
C HIS A 22 -9.37 -0.76 -10.25
N GLY A 23 -8.49 -0.25 -9.39
CA GLY A 23 -7.06 -0.57 -9.47
C GLY A 23 -6.30 0.28 -10.48
N GLU A 24 -6.86 1.40 -10.90
CA GLU A 24 -6.21 2.31 -11.84
C GLU A 24 -5.45 3.38 -11.06
N VAL A 25 -4.19 3.64 -11.42
CA VAL A 25 -3.38 4.69 -10.79
C VAL A 25 -3.93 6.04 -11.22
N THR A 26 -4.23 6.88 -10.23
CA THR A 26 -4.73 8.24 -10.45
C THR A 26 -3.65 9.28 -10.30
N ASP A 27 -2.58 8.98 -9.59
CA ASP A 27 -1.42 9.86 -9.40
C ASP A 27 -0.24 9.02 -8.94
N HIS A 28 0.98 9.47 -9.28
CA HIS A 28 2.19 8.75 -8.84
C HIS A 28 3.40 9.66 -8.82
N THR A 29 4.39 9.25 -8.03
CA THR A 29 5.72 9.86 -7.99
C THR A 29 6.73 8.72 -7.94
N ILE A 30 7.73 8.75 -8.80
CA ILE A 30 8.74 7.69 -8.91
C ILE A 30 10.11 8.30 -8.73
N ALA A 31 10.94 7.67 -7.88
CA ALA A 31 12.30 8.11 -7.64
C ALA A 31 13.18 7.88 -8.89
N ASP A 32 14.17 8.73 -9.06
CA ASP A 32 15.14 8.56 -10.14
C ASP A 32 15.96 7.29 -9.91
N GLY A 33 16.31 6.63 -11.01
CA GLY A 33 17.20 5.47 -10.98
C GLY A 33 16.54 4.14 -10.63
N THR A 34 15.25 4.12 -10.32
CA THR A 34 14.53 2.86 -10.10
C THR A 34 14.05 2.27 -11.42
N ARG A 35 13.85 0.94 -11.44
CA ARG A 35 13.29 0.23 -12.58
C ARG A 35 11.76 0.32 -12.64
N LEU A 36 11.14 0.88 -11.62
CA LEU A 36 9.68 1.07 -11.57
C LEU A 36 9.27 2.13 -12.60
N ASN A 37 8.10 1.91 -13.20
CA ASN A 37 7.51 2.85 -14.15
C ASN A 37 5.99 2.87 -13.96
N ALA A 38 5.30 3.72 -14.71
CA ALA A 38 3.85 3.87 -14.58
C ALA A 38 3.10 2.57 -14.82
N THR A 39 3.55 1.75 -15.77
CA THR A 39 2.92 0.45 -16.05
C THR A 39 3.06 -0.50 -14.88
N ALA A 40 4.25 -0.56 -14.27
CA ALA A 40 4.48 -1.41 -13.10
C ALA A 40 3.60 -0.97 -11.94
N LEU A 41 3.45 0.33 -11.71
CA LEU A 41 2.59 0.85 -10.65
C LEU A 41 1.11 0.54 -10.90
N ASP A 42 0.68 0.59 -12.15
CA ASP A 42 -0.70 0.26 -12.51
C ASP A 42 -1.01 -1.20 -12.24
N LEU A 43 -0.08 -2.10 -12.57
CA LEU A 43 -0.22 -3.52 -12.23
C LEU A 43 -0.24 -3.73 -10.73
N LEU A 44 0.62 -3.03 -10.01
CA LEU A 44 0.67 -3.12 -8.55
C LEU A 44 -0.63 -2.61 -7.91
N ALA A 45 -1.21 -1.53 -8.44
CA ALA A 45 -2.48 -1.01 -7.95
C ALA A 45 -3.61 -2.03 -8.12
N HIS A 46 -3.65 -2.74 -9.25
CA HIS A 46 -4.59 -3.82 -9.46
C HIS A 46 -4.41 -4.93 -8.43
N MET A 47 -3.17 -5.28 -8.12
CA MET A 47 -2.86 -6.27 -7.08
C MET A 47 -3.34 -5.79 -5.71
N CYS A 48 -3.17 -4.52 -5.40
CA CYS A 48 -3.61 -3.95 -4.13
C CYS A 48 -5.12 -4.08 -3.97
N VAL A 49 -5.89 -3.73 -4.99
CA VAL A 49 -7.37 -3.84 -4.95
C VAL A 49 -7.78 -5.30 -4.79
N ALA A 50 -7.19 -6.21 -5.55
CA ALA A 50 -7.52 -7.64 -5.48
C ALA A 50 -7.19 -8.21 -4.10
N ASN A 51 -6.00 -7.91 -3.57
CA ASN A 51 -5.58 -8.43 -2.27
C ASN A 51 -6.43 -7.86 -1.14
N LEU A 52 -6.79 -6.60 -1.21
CA LEU A 52 -7.66 -5.99 -0.21
C LEU A 52 -9.04 -6.65 -0.21
N SER A 53 -9.59 -6.96 -1.39
CA SER A 53 -10.87 -7.64 -1.52
C SER A 53 -10.83 -9.04 -0.90
N ILE A 54 -9.78 -9.81 -1.20
CA ILE A 54 -9.61 -11.16 -0.65
C ILE A 54 -9.43 -11.09 0.87
N ALA A 55 -8.58 -10.20 1.35
CA ALA A 55 -8.33 -10.02 2.78
C ALA A 55 -9.61 -9.63 3.53
N THR A 56 -10.44 -8.78 2.93
CA THR A 56 -11.70 -8.36 3.52
C THR A 56 -12.64 -9.55 3.68
N MET A 57 -12.75 -10.40 2.66
CA MET A 57 -13.57 -11.61 2.73
C MET A 57 -13.06 -12.56 3.83
N GLN A 58 -11.76 -12.73 3.90
CA GLN A 58 -11.13 -13.59 4.92
C GLN A 58 -11.38 -13.04 6.33
N ALA A 59 -11.25 -11.74 6.51
CA ALA A 59 -11.47 -11.10 7.81
C ALA A 59 -12.91 -11.26 8.28
N ARG A 60 -13.89 -11.09 7.38
CA ARG A 60 -15.30 -11.32 7.69
C ARG A 60 -15.55 -12.77 8.09
N GLY A 61 -14.99 -13.71 7.33
CA GLY A 61 -15.14 -15.13 7.62
C GLY A 61 -14.53 -15.49 8.96
N TRP A 62 -13.36 -14.95 9.26
CA TRP A 62 -12.68 -15.18 10.52
C TRP A 62 -13.53 -14.71 11.71
N GLU A 63 -14.12 -13.51 11.60
CA GLU A 63 -15.00 -12.99 12.65
C GLU A 63 -16.24 -13.85 12.85
N GLN A 64 -16.84 -14.33 11.74
CA GLN A 64 -18.01 -15.20 11.81
C GLN A 64 -17.71 -16.53 12.50
N VAL A 65 -16.58 -17.14 12.17
CA VAL A 65 -16.23 -18.48 12.69
C VAL A 65 -15.72 -18.39 14.12
N SER A 66 -14.86 -17.41 14.41
CA SER A 66 -14.22 -17.31 15.73
C SER A 66 -15.05 -16.54 16.76
N GLY A 67 -15.96 -15.69 16.31
CA GLY A 67 -16.68 -14.76 17.19
C GLY A 67 -15.81 -13.62 17.72
N GLN A 68 -14.58 -13.48 17.20
CA GLN A 68 -13.63 -12.46 17.63
C GLN A 68 -13.64 -11.29 16.66
N LYS A 69 -13.62 -10.07 17.20
CA LYS A 69 -13.51 -8.83 16.41
C LYS A 69 -12.06 -8.34 16.43
N GLY A 70 -11.74 -7.41 15.52
CA GLY A 70 -10.45 -6.77 15.48
C GLY A 70 -9.72 -6.93 14.15
N PHE A 71 -10.20 -7.80 13.28
CA PHE A 71 -9.60 -8.03 11.97
C PHE A 71 -10.27 -7.26 10.86
N TYR A 72 -11.58 -7.15 10.91
CA TYR A 72 -12.36 -6.45 9.90
C TYR A 72 -12.78 -5.07 10.43
N PRO A 73 -12.74 -4.01 9.62
CA PRO A 73 -12.26 -3.96 8.24
C PRO A 73 -10.73 -3.97 8.15
N ILE A 74 -10.22 -4.40 7.00
CA ILE A 74 -8.79 -4.39 6.73
C ILE A 74 -8.34 -2.95 6.54
N ASN A 75 -7.35 -2.53 7.31
CA ASN A 75 -6.80 -1.18 7.23
C ASN A 75 -5.76 -1.05 6.12
N GLY A 76 -4.89 -2.04 6.01
CA GLY A 76 -3.82 -2.03 5.03
C GLY A 76 -3.08 -3.35 5.02
N PHE A 77 -2.07 -3.43 4.16
CA PHE A 77 -1.24 -4.63 4.05
C PHE A 77 0.11 -4.30 3.45
N SER A 78 1.03 -5.27 3.52
CA SER A 78 2.32 -5.19 2.82
C SER A 78 2.54 -6.43 1.99
N LEU A 79 3.15 -6.24 0.80
CA LEU A 79 3.60 -7.32 -0.07
C LEU A 79 5.13 -7.29 -0.05
N ILE A 80 5.72 -8.28 0.59
CA ILE A 80 7.17 -8.34 0.78
C ILE A 80 7.76 -9.15 -0.38
N GLY A 81 8.44 -8.44 -1.27
CA GLY A 81 9.15 -9.07 -2.38
C GLY A 81 10.60 -9.36 -2.04
N LEU A 82 11.36 -9.80 -3.03
CA LEU A 82 12.76 -10.14 -2.84
C LEU A 82 13.62 -8.89 -2.60
N GLU A 83 13.35 -7.81 -3.32
CA GLU A 83 14.14 -6.58 -3.25
C GLU A 83 13.37 -5.41 -2.69
N TRP A 84 12.05 -5.37 -2.89
CA TRP A 84 11.20 -4.26 -2.43
C TRP A 84 9.97 -4.79 -1.73
N THR A 85 9.41 -3.91 -0.91
CA THR A 85 8.13 -4.15 -0.26
C THR A 85 7.16 -3.06 -0.66
N ALA A 86 5.96 -3.46 -1.05
CA ALA A 86 4.87 -2.54 -1.35
C ALA A 86 3.93 -2.48 -0.14
N PHE A 87 3.58 -1.27 0.27
CA PHE A 87 2.65 -1.02 1.37
C PHE A 87 1.44 -0.32 0.82
N ALA A 88 0.26 -0.67 1.30
CA ALA A 88 -0.97 0.01 0.90
C ALA A 88 -1.88 0.20 2.10
N VAL A 89 -2.45 1.39 2.22
CA VAL A 89 -3.50 1.74 3.18
C VAL A 89 -4.57 2.50 2.40
N GLY A 90 -5.80 2.00 2.43
CA GLY A 90 -6.87 2.61 1.63
C GLY A 90 -6.51 2.59 0.15
N ASN A 91 -6.52 3.76 -0.48
CA ASN A 91 -6.26 3.91 -1.91
C ASN A 91 -4.89 4.51 -2.20
N VAL A 92 -3.95 4.34 -1.29
CA VAL A 92 -2.60 4.90 -1.42
C VAL A 92 -1.58 3.80 -1.14
N GLY A 93 -0.50 3.79 -1.91
CA GLY A 93 0.58 2.84 -1.72
C GLY A 93 1.95 3.48 -1.87
N VAL A 94 2.95 2.79 -1.32
CA VAL A 94 4.35 3.18 -1.45
C VAL A 94 5.19 1.92 -1.59
N VAL A 95 6.23 2.00 -2.42
CA VAL A 95 7.21 0.91 -2.60
C VAL A 95 8.52 1.35 -1.98
N VAL A 96 9.07 0.52 -1.10
CA VAL A 96 10.28 0.83 -0.36
C VAL A 96 11.30 -0.29 -0.55
N SER A 97 12.56 0.07 -0.68
CA SER A 97 13.65 -0.91 -0.76
C SER A 97 13.75 -1.69 0.55
N ASN A 98 13.89 -3.02 0.45
CA ASN A 98 13.88 -3.90 1.63
C ASN A 98 14.98 -3.59 2.64
N ASP A 99 16.14 -3.15 2.18
CA ASP A 99 17.28 -2.86 3.06
C ASP A 99 17.08 -1.59 3.91
N LYS A 100 16.07 -0.79 3.59
CA LYS A 100 15.80 0.47 4.30
C LYS A 100 14.38 0.54 4.87
N THR A 101 13.63 -0.55 4.78
CA THR A 101 12.22 -0.55 5.19
C THR A 101 12.07 -0.44 6.71
N ASP A 102 11.25 0.50 7.14
CA ASP A 102 10.74 0.61 8.50
C ASP A 102 9.22 0.48 8.41
N TYR A 103 8.70 -0.67 8.79
CA TYR A 103 7.29 -1.00 8.65
C TYR A 103 6.41 -0.04 9.44
N GLN A 104 6.78 0.23 10.67
CA GLN A 104 5.99 1.05 11.56
C GLN A 104 5.90 2.49 11.06
N ALA A 105 7.05 3.07 10.67
CA ALA A 105 7.10 4.42 10.13
C ALA A 105 6.33 4.54 8.82
N THR A 106 6.42 3.52 7.96
CA THR A 106 5.75 3.51 6.66
C THR A 106 4.23 3.49 6.84
N PHE A 107 3.71 2.60 7.66
CA PHE A 107 2.27 2.54 7.91
C PHE A 107 1.76 3.80 8.61
N ALA A 108 2.51 4.34 9.55
CA ALA A 108 2.13 5.57 10.22
C ALA A 108 1.98 6.73 9.24
N MET A 109 2.90 6.85 8.29
CA MET A 109 2.84 7.92 7.30
C MET A 109 1.69 7.72 6.31
N LEU A 110 1.43 6.48 5.89
CA LEU A 110 0.29 6.17 5.02
C LEU A 110 -1.04 6.47 5.71
N GLU A 111 -1.17 6.13 6.98
CA GLU A 111 -2.38 6.40 7.75
C GLU A 111 -2.63 7.90 7.92
N GLN A 112 -1.59 8.69 8.12
CA GLN A 112 -1.71 10.14 8.19
C GLN A 112 -2.23 10.72 6.88
N GLY A 113 -1.72 10.24 5.76
CA GLY A 113 -2.18 10.65 4.44
C GLY A 113 -3.63 10.29 4.21
N GLU A 114 -4.03 9.09 4.62
CA GLU A 114 -5.41 8.62 4.50
C GLU A 114 -6.36 9.46 5.35
N ALA A 115 -5.95 9.84 6.54
CA ALA A 115 -6.76 10.64 7.46
C ALA A 115 -6.90 12.09 7.00
N ALA A 116 -5.96 12.57 6.21
CA ALA A 116 -6.00 13.93 5.68
C ALA A 116 -6.95 14.02 4.49
#